data_9880cf510e9f3b3b9e6df1012d70c528
#
_entry.id   9880cf510e9f3b3b9e6df1012d70c528
#
_cell.length_a   1.000
_cell.length_b   1.000
_cell.length_c   1.000
_cell.angle_alpha   90.00
_cell.angle_beta   90.00
_cell.angle_gamma   90.00
#
_symmetry.space_group_name_H-M   'P 1'
#
loop_
_entity.id
_entity.type
_entity.pdbx_description
1 polymer ?
#
loop_
_entity_poly.entity_id
_entity_poly.type
_entity_poly.pdbx_seq_one_letter_code
_entity_poly.pdbx_strand_id
1 'polypeptide(L)'
;MSLKKKYKNLITIIIPRHIHRSNKIISEIKKLNLNVIRHSSNTNSLKKVDIYMVDTFGETKKFHKISSSVFFGGSIIDRGGQNPLEAARYGARILHGQNVDNFKDIYKLLETLKISKKVNTPKKLASMIVFKKNKNIGVKIKNIGEKILKKTIKELNYQIKNEFKKT
;
A
#
# COMPACT_ATOMS: atom_id res chain seq x y z
N MET A 1 5.10 -19.12 -1.82
CA MET A 1 5.08 -20.23 -2.82
C MET A 1 3.69 -20.81 -3.08
N SER A 2 2.78 -20.96 -2.11
CA SER A 2 1.45 -21.56 -2.33
C SER A 2 0.55 -20.77 -3.30
N LEU A 3 0.57 -19.43 -3.24
CA LEU A 3 -0.25 -18.59 -4.14
C LEU A 3 0.20 -18.68 -5.60
N LYS A 4 1.50 -18.66 -5.88
CA LYS A 4 2.02 -18.78 -7.24
C LYS A 4 1.68 -20.12 -7.88
N LYS A 5 1.68 -21.21 -7.10
CA LYS A 5 1.23 -22.54 -7.57
C LYS A 5 -0.24 -22.51 -7.99
N LYS A 6 -1.09 -21.79 -7.24
CA LYS A 6 -2.52 -21.66 -7.54
C LYS A 6 -2.81 -20.66 -8.67
N TYR A 7 -2.03 -19.59 -8.75
CA TYR A 7 -2.22 -18.49 -9.73
C TYR A 7 -0.93 -18.28 -10.53
N LYS A 8 -0.79 -19.00 -11.63
CA LYS A 8 0.43 -19.01 -12.46
C LYS A 8 0.86 -17.63 -12.96
N ASN A 9 -0.10 -16.74 -13.22
CA ASN A 9 0.14 -15.39 -13.72
C ASN A 9 0.26 -14.33 -12.60
N LEU A 10 0.35 -14.75 -11.33
CA LEU A 10 0.54 -13.84 -10.21
C LEU A 10 1.96 -13.26 -10.23
N ILE A 11 2.05 -11.95 -10.22
CA ILE A 11 3.29 -11.19 -10.01
C ILE A 11 3.17 -10.48 -8.67
N THR A 12 4.19 -10.63 -7.82
CA THR A 12 4.31 -9.87 -6.57
C THR A 12 5.19 -8.67 -6.80
N ILE A 13 4.68 -7.47 -6.54
CA ILE A 13 5.44 -6.23 -6.65
C ILE A 13 6.03 -5.91 -5.28
N ILE A 14 7.34 -5.72 -5.21
CA ILE A 14 8.04 -5.31 -3.99
C ILE A 14 8.55 -3.88 -4.19
N ILE A 15 8.14 -2.99 -3.28
CA ILE A 15 8.55 -1.59 -3.24
C ILE A 15 9.31 -1.36 -1.93
N PRO A 16 10.64 -1.43 -1.92
CA PRO A 16 11.42 -1.18 -0.72
C PRO A 16 11.30 0.29 -0.29
N ARG A 17 11.14 0.54 1.00
CA ARG A 17 11.19 1.92 1.52
C ARG A 17 12.53 2.60 1.22
N HIS A 18 13.62 1.83 1.22
CA HIS A 18 14.98 2.28 0.96
C HIS A 18 15.53 1.53 -0.24
N ILE A 19 15.68 2.23 -1.36
CA ILE A 19 16.08 1.67 -2.66
C ILE A 19 17.45 0.97 -2.59
N HIS A 20 18.40 1.49 -1.81
CA HIS A 20 19.73 0.89 -1.64
C HIS A 20 19.67 -0.57 -1.14
N ARG A 21 18.56 -0.99 -0.52
CA ARG A 21 18.35 -2.38 -0.07
C ARG A 21 17.94 -3.32 -1.20
N SER A 22 17.60 -2.83 -2.38
CA SER A 22 17.06 -3.64 -3.48
C SER A 22 18.00 -4.78 -3.87
N ASN A 23 19.32 -4.54 -3.93
CA ASN A 23 20.30 -5.57 -4.25
C ASN A 23 20.28 -6.73 -3.27
N LYS A 24 20.25 -6.44 -1.96
CA LYS A 24 20.18 -7.45 -0.91
C LYS A 24 18.88 -8.23 -0.98
N ILE A 25 17.75 -7.56 -1.15
CA ILE A 25 16.44 -8.20 -1.26
C ILE A 25 16.38 -9.13 -2.49
N ILE A 26 16.89 -8.69 -3.64
CA ILE A 26 16.96 -9.51 -4.86
C ILE A 26 17.81 -10.76 -4.64
N SER A 27 18.96 -10.63 -3.97
CA SER A 27 19.82 -11.78 -3.65
C SER A 27 19.08 -12.80 -2.77
N GLU A 28 18.35 -12.34 -1.76
CA GLU A 28 17.54 -13.21 -0.89
C GLU A 28 16.41 -13.90 -1.65
N ILE A 29 15.73 -13.20 -2.58
CA ILE A 29 14.67 -13.76 -3.40
C ILE A 29 15.21 -14.84 -4.36
N LYS A 30 16.36 -14.60 -4.97
CA LYS A 30 16.99 -15.57 -5.89
C LYS A 30 17.35 -16.88 -5.19
N LYS A 31 17.74 -16.85 -3.91
CA LYS A 31 17.95 -18.07 -3.09
C LYS A 31 16.69 -18.91 -2.93
N LEU A 32 15.50 -18.33 -3.14
CA LEU A 32 14.22 -19.03 -3.12
C LEU A 32 13.81 -19.59 -4.51
N ASN A 33 14.71 -19.54 -5.49
CA ASN A 33 14.45 -19.94 -6.90
C ASN A 33 13.27 -19.18 -7.52
N LEU A 34 13.11 -17.88 -7.19
CA LEU A 34 12.11 -17.00 -7.77
C LEU A 34 12.74 -16.07 -8.81
N ASN A 35 12.05 -15.89 -9.93
CA ASN A 35 12.47 -15.00 -11.01
C ASN A 35 12.13 -13.55 -10.66
N VAL A 36 13.17 -12.73 -10.57
CA VAL A 36 13.07 -11.30 -10.24
C VAL A 36 13.44 -10.45 -11.43
N ILE A 37 12.62 -9.45 -11.71
CA ILE A 37 12.94 -8.37 -12.66
C ILE A 37 12.97 -7.04 -11.91
N ARG A 38 13.84 -6.11 -12.33
CA ARG A 38 13.92 -4.74 -11.80
C ARG A 38 13.09 -3.79 -12.63
N HIS A 39 12.48 -2.82 -11.97
CA HIS A 39 11.80 -1.72 -12.65
C HIS A 39 12.77 -0.89 -13.50
N SER A 40 13.97 -0.62 -12.98
CA SER A 40 15.03 0.12 -13.68
C SER A 40 15.57 -0.59 -14.94
N SER A 41 15.32 -1.89 -15.12
CA SER A 41 15.84 -2.63 -16.28
C SER A 41 15.06 -2.41 -17.58
N ASN A 42 13.96 -1.62 -17.56
CA ASN A 42 13.12 -1.31 -18.72
C ASN A 42 12.73 -2.51 -19.59
N THR A 43 12.58 -3.68 -18.97
CA THR A 43 12.28 -4.92 -19.69
C THR A 43 10.80 -4.96 -20.06
N ASN A 44 10.49 -5.15 -21.32
CA ASN A 44 9.12 -5.17 -21.84
C ASN A 44 8.40 -6.51 -21.65
N SER A 45 9.07 -7.55 -21.14
CA SER A 45 8.48 -8.87 -20.97
C SER A 45 8.34 -9.26 -19.51
N LEU A 46 7.11 -9.56 -19.08
CA LEU A 46 6.78 -10.11 -17.77
C LEU A 46 6.61 -11.65 -17.80
N LYS A 47 7.00 -12.31 -18.87
CA LYS A 47 6.90 -13.78 -18.98
C LYS A 47 7.78 -14.44 -17.92
N LYS A 48 7.21 -15.40 -17.19
CA LYS A 48 7.89 -16.18 -16.13
C LYS A 48 8.42 -15.32 -14.96
N VAL A 49 7.97 -14.07 -14.78
CA VAL A 49 8.34 -13.22 -13.65
C VAL A 49 7.49 -13.59 -12.42
N ASP A 50 8.16 -13.78 -11.30
CA ASP A 50 7.50 -14.00 -9.99
C ASP A 50 7.44 -12.71 -9.17
N ILE A 51 8.53 -11.96 -9.19
CA ILE A 51 8.72 -10.75 -8.41
C ILE A 51 9.10 -9.59 -9.33
N TYR A 52 8.40 -8.48 -9.19
CA TYR A 52 8.73 -7.20 -9.80
C TYR A 52 9.28 -6.27 -8.74
N MET A 53 10.58 -5.99 -8.79
CA MET A 53 11.27 -5.13 -7.82
C MET A 53 11.25 -3.68 -8.29
N VAL A 54 10.60 -2.81 -7.54
CA VAL A 54 10.60 -1.37 -7.81
C VAL A 54 11.79 -0.73 -7.10
N ASP A 55 12.84 -0.50 -7.84
CA ASP A 55 14.12 0.03 -7.38
C ASP A 55 14.36 1.50 -7.79
N THR A 56 13.27 2.24 -8.04
CA THR A 56 13.27 3.67 -8.38
C THR A 56 12.38 4.47 -7.45
N PHE A 57 12.64 5.78 -7.29
CA PHE A 57 11.82 6.68 -6.47
C PHE A 57 10.56 7.16 -7.21
N GLY A 58 9.52 7.55 -6.43
CA GLY A 58 8.33 8.22 -6.96
C GLY A 58 7.28 7.30 -7.57
N GLU A 59 7.55 6.01 -7.71
CA GLU A 59 6.71 5.09 -8.47
C GLU A 59 5.55 4.46 -7.67
N THR A 60 5.54 4.59 -6.33
CA THR A 60 4.59 3.90 -5.43
C THR A 60 3.14 4.10 -5.85
N LYS A 61 2.77 5.32 -6.25
CA LYS A 61 1.40 5.66 -6.67
C LYS A 61 0.95 4.88 -7.91
N LYS A 62 1.83 4.70 -8.89
CA LYS A 62 1.54 3.92 -10.11
C LYS A 62 1.23 2.46 -9.75
N PHE A 63 2.03 1.89 -8.85
CA PHE A 63 1.84 0.50 -8.41
C PHE A 63 0.61 0.33 -7.51
N HIS A 64 0.29 1.26 -6.62
CA HIS A 64 -0.98 1.25 -5.89
C HIS A 64 -2.19 1.29 -6.84
N LYS A 65 -2.08 2.05 -7.94
CA LYS A 65 -3.16 2.16 -8.95
C LYS A 65 -3.45 0.82 -9.65
N ILE A 66 -2.49 -0.07 -9.78
CA ILE A 66 -2.69 -1.37 -10.46
C ILE A 66 -2.88 -2.54 -9.49
N SER A 67 -2.41 -2.45 -8.25
CA SER A 67 -2.48 -3.53 -7.27
C SER A 67 -3.89 -3.74 -6.71
N SER A 68 -4.34 -5.00 -6.62
CA SER A 68 -5.63 -5.34 -6.02
C SER A 68 -5.53 -5.57 -4.50
N SER A 69 -4.38 -6.00 -4.02
CA SER A 69 -4.06 -6.13 -2.58
C SER A 69 -2.69 -5.51 -2.32
N VAL A 70 -2.56 -4.78 -1.21
CA VAL A 70 -1.31 -4.16 -0.78
C VAL A 70 -1.02 -4.57 0.66
N PHE A 71 0.15 -5.15 0.89
CA PHE A 71 0.63 -5.49 2.21
C PHE A 71 1.69 -4.49 2.67
N PHE A 72 1.45 -3.86 3.81
CA PHE A 72 2.35 -2.88 4.41
C PHE A 72 3.31 -3.57 5.38
N GLY A 73 4.46 -4.02 4.88
CA GLY A 73 5.45 -4.82 5.61
C GLY A 73 6.06 -4.13 6.84
N GLY A 74 6.16 -2.79 6.85
CA GLY A 74 6.65 -2.01 7.99
C GLY A 74 5.79 -2.14 9.26
N SER A 75 4.59 -2.68 9.16
CA SER A 75 3.70 -2.95 10.28
C SER A 75 3.95 -4.29 11.00
N ILE A 76 4.85 -5.14 10.50
CA ILE A 76 5.25 -6.39 11.18
C ILE A 76 6.23 -6.09 12.32
N ILE A 77 7.13 -5.14 12.09
CA ILE A 77 8.14 -4.71 13.05
C ILE A 77 7.68 -3.42 13.73
N ASP A 78 8.25 -3.13 14.89
CA ASP A 78 7.91 -1.92 15.65
C ASP A 78 8.52 -0.66 15.01
N ARG A 79 7.82 -0.17 13.97
CA ARG A 79 8.14 1.09 13.24
C ARG A 79 6.90 1.94 12.98
N GLY A 80 5.79 1.65 13.67
CA GLY A 80 4.56 2.44 13.59
C GLY A 80 3.79 2.39 12.27
N GLY A 81 4.18 1.48 11.34
CA GLY A 81 3.48 1.25 10.07
C GLY A 81 3.75 2.31 8.99
N GLN A 82 2.93 2.30 7.96
CA GLN A 82 2.96 3.21 6.80
C GLN A 82 1.54 3.69 6.48
N ASN A 83 1.40 4.85 5.83
CA ASN A 83 0.10 5.40 5.46
C ASN A 83 -0.58 4.56 4.36
N PRO A 84 -1.74 3.94 4.65
CA PRO A 84 -2.43 3.07 3.70
C PRO A 84 -3.41 3.82 2.78
N LEU A 85 -3.65 5.13 3.00
CA LEU A 85 -4.72 5.87 2.32
C LEU A 85 -4.59 5.90 0.81
N GLU A 86 -3.37 6.00 0.30
CA GLU A 86 -3.18 6.08 -1.16
C GLU A 86 -3.63 4.79 -1.84
N ALA A 87 -3.20 3.62 -1.35
CA ALA A 87 -3.63 2.34 -1.86
C ALA A 87 -5.14 2.12 -1.69
N ALA A 88 -5.69 2.53 -0.53
CA ALA A 88 -7.10 2.42 -0.21
C ALA A 88 -7.99 3.26 -1.15
N ARG A 89 -7.56 4.47 -1.54
CA ARG A 89 -8.25 5.33 -2.52
C ARG A 89 -8.39 4.67 -3.89
N TYR A 90 -7.48 3.77 -4.25
CA TYR A 90 -7.60 2.97 -5.46
C TYR A 90 -8.44 1.70 -5.28
N GLY A 91 -9.03 1.48 -4.10
CA GLY A 91 -9.87 0.33 -3.79
C GLY A 91 -9.10 -0.96 -3.59
N ALA A 92 -7.79 -0.90 -3.33
CA ALA A 92 -6.98 -2.06 -3.00
C ALA A 92 -7.34 -2.60 -1.61
N ARG A 93 -7.31 -3.93 -1.43
CA ARG A 93 -7.35 -4.56 -0.11
C ARG A 93 -6.07 -4.20 0.64
N ILE A 94 -6.21 -3.66 1.84
CA ILE A 94 -5.10 -3.31 2.72
C ILE A 94 -4.85 -4.45 3.69
N LEU A 95 -3.61 -4.96 3.70
CA LEU A 95 -3.16 -5.99 4.63
C LEU A 95 -1.99 -5.43 5.44
N HIS A 96 -1.99 -5.67 6.76
CA HIS A 96 -0.99 -5.10 7.66
C HIS A 96 -0.73 -6.01 8.87
N GLY A 97 0.41 -5.82 9.52
CA GLY A 97 0.76 -6.43 10.80
C GLY A 97 0.09 -5.69 11.97
N GLN A 98 0.68 -5.84 13.16
CA GLN A 98 0.12 -5.27 14.38
C GLN A 98 0.56 -3.82 14.65
N ASN A 99 1.75 -3.42 14.18
CA ASN A 99 2.36 -2.13 14.52
C ASN A 99 1.95 -1.07 13.49
N VAL A 100 0.91 -0.30 13.80
CA VAL A 100 0.33 0.74 12.93
C VAL A 100 0.08 2.06 13.68
N ASP A 101 0.79 2.27 14.79
CA ASP A 101 0.53 3.33 15.76
C ASP A 101 0.58 4.73 15.16
N ASN A 102 1.48 4.99 14.21
CA ASN A 102 1.54 6.27 13.49
C ASN A 102 0.29 6.57 12.63
N PHE A 103 -0.53 5.56 12.36
CA PHE A 103 -1.71 5.66 11.49
C PHE A 103 -2.93 4.92 12.05
N LYS A 104 -2.99 4.72 13.38
CA LYS A 104 -3.99 3.92 14.08
C LYS A 104 -5.43 4.27 13.67
N ASP A 105 -5.78 5.55 13.67
CA ASP A 105 -7.13 6.00 13.32
C ASP A 105 -7.48 5.72 11.86
N ILE A 106 -6.50 5.84 10.97
CA ILE A 106 -6.67 5.55 9.55
C ILE A 106 -6.94 4.06 9.36
N TYR A 107 -6.15 3.18 9.99
CA TYR A 107 -6.37 1.74 9.90
C TYR A 107 -7.72 1.33 10.51
N LYS A 108 -8.14 1.93 11.64
CA LYS A 108 -9.45 1.73 12.24
C LYS A 108 -10.59 2.13 11.28
N LEU A 109 -10.49 3.29 10.63
CA LEU A 109 -11.45 3.71 9.59
C LEU A 109 -11.52 2.70 8.45
N LEU A 110 -10.37 2.26 7.92
CA LEU A 110 -10.32 1.30 6.82
C LEU A 110 -10.84 -0.09 7.22
N GLU A 111 -10.70 -0.48 8.46
CA GLU A 111 -11.28 -1.71 9.02
C GLU A 111 -12.81 -1.63 9.10
N THR A 112 -13.36 -0.51 9.59
CA THR A 112 -14.80 -0.23 9.58
C THR A 112 -15.38 -0.29 8.16
N LEU A 113 -14.64 0.18 7.17
CA LEU A 113 -15.00 0.08 5.75
C LEU A 113 -14.76 -1.32 5.16
N LYS A 114 -14.32 -2.30 5.95
CA LYS A 114 -14.04 -3.69 5.55
C LYS A 114 -13.00 -3.83 4.44
N ILE A 115 -12.14 -2.82 4.22
CA ILE A 115 -11.07 -2.84 3.21
C ILE A 115 -9.71 -3.18 3.81
N SER A 116 -9.51 -2.99 5.11
CA SER A 116 -8.29 -3.34 5.84
C SER A 116 -8.45 -4.64 6.63
N LYS A 117 -7.37 -5.42 6.75
CA LYS A 117 -7.31 -6.64 7.56
C LYS A 117 -5.93 -6.80 8.18
N LYS A 118 -5.92 -7.08 9.49
CA LYS A 118 -4.73 -7.46 10.23
C LYS A 118 -4.35 -8.91 9.93
N VAL A 119 -3.07 -9.14 9.65
CA VAL A 119 -2.50 -10.46 9.38
C VAL A 119 -1.23 -10.65 10.23
N ASN A 120 -1.09 -11.83 10.81
CA ASN A 120 0.00 -12.17 11.74
C ASN A 120 0.85 -13.35 11.26
N THR A 121 0.45 -14.02 10.18
CA THR A 121 1.19 -15.14 9.61
C THR A 121 1.21 -15.07 8.08
N PRO A 122 2.25 -15.62 7.42
CA PRO A 122 2.27 -15.73 5.96
C PRO A 122 1.08 -16.51 5.39
N LYS A 123 0.59 -17.53 6.09
CA LYS A 123 -0.57 -18.32 5.68
C LYS A 123 -1.83 -17.46 5.68
N LYS A 124 -2.06 -16.66 6.74
CA LYS A 124 -3.19 -15.74 6.83
C LYS A 124 -3.08 -14.61 5.80
N LEU A 125 -1.88 -14.07 5.58
CA LEU A 125 -1.65 -13.09 4.50
C LEU A 125 -2.11 -13.67 3.16
N ALA A 126 -1.63 -14.86 2.80
CA ALA A 126 -1.97 -15.50 1.54
C ALA A 126 -3.48 -15.74 1.37
N SER A 127 -4.20 -16.13 2.45
CA SER A 127 -5.65 -16.36 2.40
C SER A 127 -6.49 -15.09 2.28
N MET A 128 -5.93 -13.92 2.65
CA MET A 128 -6.64 -12.63 2.63
C MET A 128 -6.42 -11.81 1.36
N ILE A 129 -5.50 -12.22 0.49
CA ILE A 129 -5.26 -11.57 -0.80
C ILE A 129 -6.49 -11.70 -1.69
N VAL A 130 -6.87 -10.58 -2.33
CA VAL A 130 -7.92 -10.52 -3.34
C VAL A 130 -7.34 -10.03 -4.66
N PHE A 131 -7.94 -10.45 -5.77
CA PHE A 131 -7.50 -10.10 -7.14
C PHE A 131 -8.43 -9.09 -7.82
N LYS A 132 -9.45 -8.61 -7.10
CA LYS A 132 -10.38 -7.58 -7.59
C LYS A 132 -10.40 -6.41 -6.62
N LYS A 133 -10.34 -5.20 -7.18
CA LYS A 133 -10.44 -3.95 -6.41
C LYS A 133 -11.88 -3.66 -6.02
N ASN A 134 -12.07 -3.01 -4.88
CA ASN A 134 -13.36 -2.43 -4.50
C ASN A 134 -13.40 -0.94 -4.87
N LYS A 135 -13.75 -0.64 -6.13
CA LYS A 135 -13.81 0.73 -6.65
C LYS A 135 -14.78 1.62 -5.85
N ASN A 136 -15.92 1.09 -5.42
CA ASN A 136 -16.93 1.85 -4.66
C ASN A 136 -16.38 2.33 -3.32
N ILE A 137 -15.64 1.48 -2.61
CA ILE A 137 -14.98 1.89 -1.36
C ILE A 137 -13.87 2.90 -1.65
N GLY A 138 -13.10 2.74 -2.72
CA GLY A 138 -12.08 3.71 -3.14
C GLY A 138 -12.67 5.12 -3.33
N VAL A 139 -13.79 5.24 -4.03
CA VAL A 139 -14.53 6.50 -4.19
C VAL A 139 -15.01 7.04 -2.84
N LYS A 140 -15.57 6.18 -1.98
CA LYS A 140 -16.02 6.58 -0.63
C LYS A 140 -14.89 7.17 0.20
N ILE A 141 -13.70 6.55 0.19
CA ILE A 141 -12.52 7.04 0.91
C ILE A 141 -12.06 8.39 0.36
N LYS A 142 -12.05 8.56 -0.97
CA LYS A 142 -11.74 9.84 -1.62
C LYS A 142 -12.71 10.94 -1.15
N ASN A 143 -14.01 10.69 -1.16
CA ASN A 143 -15.05 11.64 -0.74
C ASN A 143 -14.94 12.02 0.75
N ILE A 144 -14.57 11.06 1.63
CA ILE A 144 -14.29 11.35 3.04
C ILE A 144 -13.11 12.32 3.15
N GLY A 145 -12.02 12.07 2.43
CA GLY A 145 -10.85 12.96 2.42
C GLY A 145 -11.18 14.37 1.92
N GLU A 146 -11.96 14.51 0.86
CA GLU A 146 -12.41 15.81 0.33
C GLU A 146 -13.28 16.58 1.32
N LYS A 147 -14.18 15.89 2.04
CA LYS A 147 -15.00 16.51 3.09
C LYS A 147 -14.15 17.04 4.23
N ILE A 148 -13.17 16.26 4.69
CA ILE A 148 -12.25 16.67 5.75
C ILE A 148 -11.46 17.90 5.30
N LEU A 149 -10.88 17.87 4.09
CA LEU A 149 -10.12 18.98 3.55
C LEU A 149 -10.95 20.28 3.48
N LYS A 150 -12.18 20.21 2.96
CA LYS A 150 -13.10 21.35 2.87
C LYS A 150 -13.40 21.93 4.27
N LYS A 151 -13.64 21.06 5.27
CA LYS A 151 -13.87 21.49 6.65
C LYS A 151 -12.65 22.20 7.23
N THR A 152 -11.46 21.63 7.03
CA THR A 152 -10.19 22.21 7.51
C THR A 152 -9.93 23.58 6.88
N ILE A 153 -10.11 23.72 5.57
CA ILE A 153 -9.94 25.00 4.88
C ILE A 153 -10.92 26.05 5.38
N LYS A 154 -12.20 25.66 5.61
CA LYS A 154 -13.21 26.59 6.19
C LYS A 154 -12.80 27.08 7.56
N GLU A 155 -12.33 26.18 8.41
CA GLU A 155 -11.86 26.53 9.75
C GLU A 155 -10.64 27.45 9.73
N LEU A 156 -9.63 27.13 8.92
CA LEU A 156 -8.45 27.99 8.75
C LEU A 156 -8.84 29.39 8.26
N ASN A 157 -9.71 29.50 7.27
CA ASN A 157 -10.17 30.78 6.77
C ASN A 157 -10.95 31.59 7.83
N TYR A 158 -11.70 30.91 8.70
CA TYR A 158 -12.38 31.54 9.82
C TYR A 158 -11.40 32.10 10.84
N GLN A 159 -10.39 31.33 11.23
CA GLN A 159 -9.35 31.77 12.17
C GLN A 159 -8.56 32.95 11.62
N ILE A 160 -8.12 32.89 10.37
CA ILE A 160 -7.39 33.96 9.70
C ILE A 160 -8.21 35.26 9.72
N LYS A 161 -9.50 35.21 9.33
CA LYS A 161 -10.36 36.39 9.33
C LYS A 161 -10.55 37.01 10.73
N ASN A 162 -10.57 36.19 11.76
CA ASN A 162 -10.73 36.67 13.14
C ASN A 162 -9.45 37.31 13.67
N GLU A 163 -8.29 36.79 13.33
CA GLU A 163 -7.00 37.42 13.70
C GLU A 163 -6.82 38.80 13.03
N PHE A 164 -7.15 38.95 11.74
CA PHE A 164 -7.08 40.23 11.05
C PHE A 164 -8.13 41.26 11.50
N LYS A 165 -9.15 40.88 12.25
CA LYS A 165 -10.14 41.81 12.86
C LYS A 165 -9.73 42.32 14.25
N LYS A 166 -8.71 41.73 14.86
CA LYS A 166 -8.16 42.13 16.15
C LYS A 166 -7.00 43.13 16.06
N THR A 167 -6.50 43.32 14.83
CA THR A 167 -5.50 44.36 14.47
C THR A 167 -6.20 45.59 13.93
#